data_ee6b886de1029935b1088e8ad7b21177
#
_entry.id   ee6b886de1029935b1088e8ad7b21177
#
_cell.length_a   1.000
_cell.length_b   1.000
_cell.length_c   1.000
_cell.angle_alpha   90.00
_cell.angle_beta   90.00
_cell.angle_gamma   90.00
#
_symmetry.space_group_name_H-M   'P 1'
#
loop_
_entity.id
_entity.type
_entity.pdbx_description
1 polymer ?
#
loop_
_entity_poly.entity_id
_entity_poly.type
_entity_poly.pdbx_seq_one_letter_code
_entity_poly.pdbx_strand_id
1 'polypeptide(L)'
;MTGPTRYLSSRDRAAFTPVHAVWEITLACDLKCHHCGSRAGKRRPDELTTEECLDLVRQLARMGTREITLIGGEAYLRRDWLEIIREIREQGMDCTMQSGGLNLTDERIKAAADAGLQALGISIDGLRDVHDRLRGVKGSFDAAFKALDAIKRHGLSSTVNTQITALVIPQLRELMNLFIEAGAKSWQVQLTVAMGRAADNPELLLQPYELLELMPLLAELYEEGADRGFLLQPGNNIGYYGPYESVWRGNGDDRVYWTSCNAGQNTLGIEADGTIKGCPSLSTSKYAGGNIRDLSFEEIWWTTDELNINRGRTSEELWGFCGSCYYADVCKAGCTWTTSVLFGRAGNNPYCHHRALELSKQGLRERITQVEQAPGTPFDHGRFELILENADGTPRAKLPLANNLIQISSPRRKTKRTSARKELVLCRGCYRHVMPGTKICPFCQGNIRALANRYAKNLREAKKAYQRLVELLPPHIETFQ
;
A
#
# COMPACT_ATOMS: atom_id res chain seq x y z
N MET A 1 -14.46 -15.33 -17.87
CA MET A 1 -13.25 -14.73 -17.27
C MET A 1 -13.61 -14.33 -15.85
N THR A 2 -13.08 -15.03 -14.87
CA THR A 2 -13.19 -14.64 -13.47
C THR A 2 -12.40 -13.34 -13.27
N GLY A 3 -13.03 -12.30 -12.73
CA GLY A 3 -12.35 -11.04 -12.43
C GLY A 3 -11.18 -11.23 -11.43
N PRO A 4 -10.35 -10.20 -11.20
CA PRO A 4 -9.23 -10.30 -10.26
C PRO A 4 -9.71 -10.81 -8.91
N THR A 5 -9.04 -11.78 -8.32
CA THR A 5 -9.42 -12.48 -7.08
C THR A 5 -9.67 -11.52 -5.92
N ARG A 6 -8.90 -10.42 -5.86
CA ARG A 6 -9.05 -9.35 -4.85
C ARG A 6 -10.14 -8.32 -5.17
N TYR A 7 -10.89 -8.48 -6.25
CA TYR A 7 -11.99 -7.57 -6.54
C TYR A 7 -13.08 -7.68 -5.46
N LEU A 8 -13.44 -6.55 -4.87
CA LEU A 8 -14.46 -6.47 -3.84
C LEU A 8 -15.81 -6.08 -4.44
N SER A 9 -16.74 -7.01 -4.44
CA SER A 9 -18.14 -6.73 -4.76
C SER A 9 -18.79 -5.84 -3.70
N SER A 10 -19.95 -5.26 -4.01
CA SER A 10 -20.74 -4.53 -3.01
C SER A 10 -21.16 -5.45 -1.86
N ARG A 11 -21.41 -6.74 -2.14
CA ARG A 11 -21.74 -7.75 -1.11
C ARG A 11 -20.55 -8.01 -0.19
N ASP A 12 -19.34 -8.18 -0.73
CA ASP A 12 -18.14 -8.39 0.11
C ASP A 12 -17.91 -7.22 1.07
N ARG A 13 -18.11 -5.98 0.58
CA ARG A 13 -17.96 -4.77 1.38
C ARG A 13 -19.02 -4.68 2.48
N ALA A 14 -20.27 -5.02 2.16
CA ALA A 14 -21.37 -4.96 3.11
C ALA A 14 -21.28 -6.07 4.16
N ALA A 15 -20.82 -7.25 3.77
CA ALA A 15 -20.68 -8.41 4.65
C ALA A 15 -19.30 -8.49 5.34
N PHE A 16 -18.40 -7.54 5.11
CA PHE A 16 -17.02 -7.61 5.62
C PHE A 16 -16.35 -8.96 5.37
N THR A 17 -16.54 -9.54 4.18
CA THR A 17 -15.93 -10.83 3.84
C THR A 17 -14.40 -10.72 3.86
N PRO A 18 -13.66 -11.60 4.56
CA PRO A 18 -12.19 -11.59 4.63
C PRO A 18 -11.57 -12.13 3.33
N VAL A 19 -11.64 -11.36 2.27
CA VAL A 19 -11.33 -11.80 0.90
C VAL A 19 -9.85 -12.12 0.70
N HIS A 20 -8.95 -11.40 1.38
CA HIS A 20 -7.52 -11.54 1.22
C HIS A 20 -6.80 -11.65 2.57
N ALA A 21 -6.08 -12.75 2.76
CA ALA A 21 -5.20 -12.97 3.90
C ALA A 21 -3.72 -12.82 3.49
N VAL A 22 -2.94 -12.13 4.31
CA VAL A 22 -1.48 -12.08 4.19
C VAL A 22 -0.89 -12.78 5.41
N TRP A 23 -0.21 -13.89 5.18
CA TRP A 23 0.20 -14.81 6.23
C TRP A 23 1.72 -14.92 6.34
N GLU A 24 2.28 -14.48 7.48
CA GLU A 24 3.65 -14.77 7.89
C GLU A 24 3.70 -16.20 8.40
N ILE A 25 4.10 -17.16 7.55
CA ILE A 25 4.14 -18.59 7.95
C ILE A 25 5.37 -18.95 8.78
N THR A 26 6.39 -18.13 8.80
CA THR A 26 7.59 -18.23 9.64
C THR A 26 8.26 -16.86 9.78
N LEU A 27 8.95 -16.63 10.89
CA LEU A 27 9.80 -15.45 11.06
C LEU A 27 11.28 -15.72 10.72
N ALA A 28 11.63 -16.98 10.36
CA ALA A 28 12.96 -17.32 9.88
C ALA A 28 13.28 -16.56 8.58
N CYS A 29 14.46 -15.94 8.50
CA CYS A 29 14.91 -15.19 7.35
C CYS A 29 16.42 -15.29 7.16
N ASP A 30 16.86 -15.41 5.93
CA ASP A 30 18.28 -15.42 5.54
C ASP A 30 18.80 -14.02 5.13
N LEU A 31 17.91 -13.02 5.07
CA LEU A 31 18.24 -11.61 4.89
C LEU A 31 18.32 -10.84 6.23
N LYS A 32 18.98 -9.66 6.21
CA LYS A 32 19.18 -8.80 7.37
C LYS A 32 18.74 -7.35 7.10
N CYS A 33 17.59 -7.20 6.45
CA CYS A 33 17.12 -5.91 5.94
C CYS A 33 17.06 -4.83 7.03
N HIS A 34 17.66 -3.68 6.76
CA HIS A 34 17.68 -2.51 7.68
C HIS A 34 16.31 -1.85 7.87
N HIS A 35 15.34 -2.13 6.99
CA HIS A 35 13.98 -1.61 7.02
C HIS A 35 12.92 -2.68 7.33
N CYS A 36 13.29 -3.85 7.84
CA CYS A 36 12.36 -4.95 8.10
C CYS A 36 11.41 -4.63 9.25
N GLY A 37 10.11 -4.52 8.95
CA GLY A 37 9.09 -4.21 9.95
C GLY A 37 8.84 -5.32 10.97
N SER A 38 8.96 -6.60 10.57
CA SER A 38 8.78 -7.75 11.46
C SER A 38 10.04 -8.16 12.23
N ARG A 39 11.18 -7.50 12.00
CA ARG A 39 12.50 -7.89 12.56
C ARG A 39 12.84 -9.35 12.31
N ALA A 40 12.43 -9.89 11.16
CA ALA A 40 12.65 -11.28 10.78
C ALA A 40 14.13 -11.70 10.85
N GLY A 41 14.37 -12.95 11.15
CA GLY A 41 15.70 -13.54 11.28
C GLY A 41 15.64 -14.95 11.85
N LYS A 42 15.21 -15.10 13.11
CA LYS A 42 15.05 -16.40 13.75
C LYS A 42 13.58 -16.82 13.75
N ARG A 43 13.35 -18.11 13.58
CA ARG A 43 12.04 -18.73 13.76
C ARG A 43 11.48 -18.41 15.15
N ARG A 44 10.16 -18.17 15.26
CA ARG A 44 9.48 -18.12 16.56
C ARG A 44 9.44 -19.51 17.18
N PRO A 45 9.55 -19.63 18.51
CA PRO A 45 9.50 -20.94 19.17
C PRO A 45 8.11 -21.58 19.08
N ASP A 46 7.08 -20.79 18.96
CA ASP A 46 5.64 -21.13 19.01
C ASP A 46 4.93 -21.03 17.67
N GLU A 47 5.66 -21.10 16.54
CA GLU A 47 5.05 -21.17 15.21
C GLU A 47 4.06 -22.32 15.10
N LEU A 48 2.95 -22.11 14.37
CA LEU A 48 1.94 -23.15 14.15
C LEU A 48 2.53 -24.42 13.60
N THR A 49 2.03 -25.59 14.03
CA THR A 49 2.34 -26.88 13.42
C THR A 49 1.77 -26.95 12.01
N THR A 50 2.15 -27.98 11.24
CA THR A 50 1.59 -28.21 9.91
C THR A 50 0.07 -28.39 9.98
N GLU A 51 -0.42 -29.20 10.92
CA GLU A 51 -1.83 -29.49 11.11
C GLU A 51 -2.63 -28.24 11.46
N GLU A 52 -2.11 -27.39 12.35
CA GLU A 52 -2.72 -26.10 12.70
C GLU A 52 -2.77 -25.17 11.47
N CYS A 53 -1.72 -25.17 10.65
CA CYS A 53 -1.71 -24.38 9.39
C CYS A 53 -2.78 -24.86 8.42
N LEU A 54 -2.90 -26.17 8.19
CA LEU A 54 -3.88 -26.73 7.27
C LEU A 54 -5.31 -26.51 7.77
N ASP A 55 -5.55 -26.61 9.08
CA ASP A 55 -6.87 -26.27 9.65
C ASP A 55 -7.21 -24.81 9.48
N LEU A 56 -6.27 -23.89 9.72
CA LEU A 56 -6.49 -22.46 9.48
C LEU A 56 -6.83 -22.16 8.03
N VAL A 57 -6.17 -22.80 7.06
CA VAL A 57 -6.51 -22.68 5.63
C VAL A 57 -7.97 -23.05 5.39
N ARG A 58 -8.46 -24.16 5.98
CA ARG A 58 -9.86 -24.58 5.87
C ARG A 58 -10.83 -23.59 6.53
N GLN A 59 -10.46 -23.01 7.67
CA GLN A 59 -11.25 -21.97 8.34
C GLN A 59 -11.39 -20.71 7.45
N LEU A 60 -10.29 -20.25 6.85
CA LEU A 60 -10.28 -19.11 5.93
C LEU A 60 -11.15 -19.36 4.69
N ALA A 61 -11.08 -20.57 4.10
CA ALA A 61 -11.91 -20.93 2.95
C ALA A 61 -13.41 -20.90 3.30
N ARG A 62 -13.82 -21.45 4.45
CA ARG A 62 -15.22 -21.40 4.91
C ARG A 62 -15.74 -19.96 5.11
N MET A 63 -14.87 -19.02 5.47
CA MET A 63 -15.21 -17.61 5.67
C MET A 63 -15.21 -16.80 4.36
N GLY A 64 -14.91 -17.43 3.22
CA GLY A 64 -14.95 -16.80 1.90
C GLY A 64 -13.67 -16.08 1.50
N THR A 65 -12.54 -16.41 2.11
CA THR A 65 -11.21 -15.98 1.65
C THR A 65 -10.99 -16.54 0.23
N ARG A 66 -10.48 -15.69 -0.65
CA ARG A 66 -10.23 -16.03 -2.05
C ARG A 66 -8.76 -16.09 -2.41
N GLU A 67 -7.93 -15.38 -1.66
CA GLU A 67 -6.49 -15.36 -1.87
C GLU A 67 -5.74 -15.34 -0.54
N ILE A 68 -4.69 -16.16 -0.47
CA ILE A 68 -3.70 -16.11 0.60
C ILE A 68 -2.33 -15.76 0.01
N THR A 69 -1.74 -14.67 0.48
CA THR A 69 -0.35 -14.30 0.18
C THR A 69 0.55 -14.80 1.29
N LEU A 70 1.43 -15.73 0.99
CA LEU A 70 2.43 -16.21 1.93
C LEU A 70 3.58 -15.22 2.03
N ILE A 71 3.90 -14.84 3.25
CA ILE A 71 5.05 -14.03 3.61
C ILE A 71 5.78 -14.68 4.80
N GLY A 72 6.76 -13.97 5.33
CA GLY A 72 7.44 -14.38 6.54
C GLY A 72 8.59 -13.43 6.80
N GLY A 73 9.61 -13.98 7.45
CA GLY A 73 10.97 -13.76 7.03
C GLY A 73 11.12 -14.18 5.57
N GLU A 74 11.36 -15.48 5.37
CA GLU A 74 11.30 -16.09 4.04
C GLU A 74 10.47 -17.38 4.13
N ALA A 75 9.33 -17.42 3.45
CA ALA A 75 8.37 -18.51 3.52
C ALA A 75 8.98 -19.87 3.18
N TYR A 76 9.90 -19.93 2.22
CA TYR A 76 10.58 -21.14 1.78
C TYR A 76 11.57 -21.73 2.82
N LEU A 77 11.82 -21.03 3.92
CA LEU A 77 12.63 -21.58 5.04
C LEU A 77 11.79 -22.43 6.00
N ARG A 78 10.48 -22.38 5.90
CA ARG A 78 9.59 -23.28 6.62
C ARG A 78 9.54 -24.63 5.89
N ARG A 79 9.64 -25.76 6.62
CA ARG A 79 9.80 -27.10 6.01
C ARG A 79 8.58 -27.54 5.21
N ASP A 80 7.38 -27.27 5.71
CA ASP A 80 6.07 -27.67 5.19
C ASP A 80 5.40 -26.61 4.29
N TRP A 81 6.13 -25.59 3.85
CA TRP A 81 5.57 -24.49 3.05
C TRP A 81 4.88 -24.93 1.76
N LEU A 82 5.36 -26.03 1.13
CA LEU A 82 4.74 -26.61 -0.07
C LEU A 82 3.42 -27.32 0.25
N GLU A 83 3.28 -27.92 1.44
CA GLU A 83 2.03 -28.53 1.89
C GLU A 83 0.97 -27.46 2.12
N ILE A 84 1.36 -26.34 2.73
CA ILE A 84 0.48 -25.18 2.93
C ILE A 84 -0.01 -24.63 1.57
N ILE A 85 0.87 -24.50 0.56
CA ILE A 85 0.47 -24.07 -0.79
C ILE A 85 -0.56 -25.03 -1.38
N ARG A 86 -0.33 -26.35 -1.31
CA ARG A 86 -1.28 -27.37 -1.84
C ARG A 86 -2.63 -27.27 -1.17
N GLU A 87 -2.70 -27.20 0.15
CA GLU A 87 -3.96 -27.07 0.90
C GLU A 87 -4.73 -25.80 0.47
N ILE A 88 -4.05 -24.65 0.36
CA ILE A 88 -4.68 -23.41 -0.12
C ILE A 88 -5.33 -23.63 -1.50
N ARG A 89 -4.64 -24.29 -2.41
CA ARG A 89 -5.12 -24.56 -3.76
C ARG A 89 -6.25 -25.60 -3.78
N GLU A 90 -6.17 -26.63 -2.96
CA GLU A 90 -7.20 -27.66 -2.81
C GLU A 90 -8.50 -27.09 -2.24
N GLN A 91 -8.40 -26.08 -1.38
CA GLN A 91 -9.56 -25.32 -0.89
C GLN A 91 -10.12 -24.31 -1.90
N GLY A 92 -9.58 -24.24 -3.13
CA GLY A 92 -10.06 -23.39 -4.21
C GLY A 92 -9.63 -21.92 -4.12
N MET A 93 -8.73 -21.58 -3.20
CA MET A 93 -8.18 -20.23 -3.04
C MET A 93 -6.95 -20.02 -3.92
N ASP A 94 -6.70 -18.78 -4.33
CA ASP A 94 -5.44 -18.41 -4.96
C ASP A 94 -4.31 -18.32 -3.93
N CYS A 95 -3.13 -18.81 -4.32
CA CYS A 95 -1.92 -18.75 -3.51
C CYS A 95 -0.85 -17.92 -4.21
N THR A 96 -0.37 -16.88 -3.53
CA THR A 96 0.73 -16.02 -3.96
C THR A 96 1.79 -15.96 -2.88
N MET A 97 3.03 -15.54 -3.20
CA MET A 97 4.11 -15.44 -2.22
C MET A 97 4.94 -14.18 -2.45
N GLN A 98 5.50 -13.63 -1.35
CA GLN A 98 6.48 -12.54 -1.40
C GLN A 98 7.81 -13.02 -0.80
N SER A 99 8.92 -12.67 -1.44
CA SER A 99 10.26 -13.09 -1.05
C SER A 99 11.31 -12.02 -1.34
N GLY A 100 12.40 -12.02 -0.58
CA GLY A 100 13.62 -11.27 -0.91
C GLY A 100 14.50 -11.98 -1.94
N GLY A 101 14.25 -13.26 -2.23
CA GLY A 101 14.87 -14.01 -3.32
C GLY A 101 16.27 -14.55 -3.05
N LEU A 102 16.89 -14.33 -1.87
CA LEU A 102 18.31 -14.64 -1.65
C LEU A 102 18.67 -16.12 -1.91
N ASN A 103 17.94 -17.04 -1.31
CA ASN A 103 18.12 -18.50 -1.50
C ASN A 103 16.88 -19.15 -2.14
N LEU A 104 16.09 -18.38 -2.87
CA LEU A 104 14.96 -18.88 -3.65
C LEU A 104 15.47 -19.45 -4.97
N THR A 105 16.00 -20.69 -4.90
CA THR A 105 16.62 -21.37 -6.03
C THR A 105 15.61 -21.77 -7.10
N ASP A 106 16.10 -22.14 -8.28
CA ASP A 106 15.29 -22.66 -9.39
C ASP A 106 14.44 -23.86 -8.98
N GLU A 107 15.03 -24.80 -8.23
CA GLU A 107 14.35 -26.00 -7.74
C GLU A 107 13.22 -25.65 -6.77
N ARG A 108 13.43 -24.65 -5.89
CA ARG A 108 12.39 -24.19 -4.97
C ARG A 108 11.25 -23.50 -5.71
N ILE A 109 11.54 -22.68 -6.72
CA ILE A 109 10.52 -22.02 -7.57
C ILE A 109 9.74 -23.08 -8.35
N LYS A 110 10.43 -24.07 -8.93
CA LYS A 110 9.77 -25.20 -9.60
C LYS A 110 8.85 -25.96 -8.65
N ALA A 111 9.34 -26.30 -7.47
CA ALA A 111 8.55 -27.03 -6.48
C ALA A 111 7.31 -26.24 -6.01
N ALA A 112 7.42 -24.91 -5.89
CA ALA A 112 6.29 -24.04 -5.59
C ALA A 112 5.26 -24.00 -6.71
N ALA A 113 5.72 -23.93 -7.96
CA ALA A 113 4.84 -24.00 -9.14
C ALA A 113 4.12 -25.34 -9.21
N ASP A 114 4.83 -26.45 -9.01
CA ASP A 114 4.26 -27.81 -8.97
C ASP A 114 3.25 -27.98 -7.81
N ALA A 115 3.45 -27.25 -6.69
CA ALA A 115 2.48 -27.22 -5.58
C ALA A 115 1.26 -26.34 -5.84
N GLY A 116 1.25 -25.55 -6.95
CA GLY A 116 0.13 -24.72 -7.36
C GLY A 116 0.26 -23.24 -7.04
N LEU A 117 1.45 -22.74 -6.64
CA LEU A 117 1.69 -21.30 -6.50
C LEU A 117 1.44 -20.60 -7.84
N GLN A 118 0.78 -19.43 -7.83
CA GLN A 118 0.35 -18.75 -9.06
C GLN A 118 1.18 -17.50 -9.37
N ALA A 119 1.61 -16.80 -8.34
CA ALA A 119 2.41 -15.60 -8.50
C ALA A 119 3.45 -15.45 -7.38
N LEU A 120 4.59 -14.87 -7.75
CA LEU A 120 5.70 -14.62 -6.85
C LEU A 120 6.17 -13.17 -6.99
N GLY A 121 6.15 -12.43 -5.87
CA GLY A 121 6.69 -11.09 -5.79
C GLY A 121 8.10 -11.11 -5.23
N ILE A 122 9.02 -10.46 -5.94
CA ILE A 122 10.41 -10.30 -5.50
C ILE A 122 10.62 -8.89 -5.00
N SER A 123 11.20 -8.78 -3.82
CA SER A 123 11.49 -7.50 -3.20
C SER A 123 12.83 -6.95 -3.69
N ILE A 124 12.83 -5.80 -4.37
CA ILE A 124 14.03 -5.12 -4.87
C ILE A 124 13.96 -3.64 -4.47
N ASP A 125 14.88 -3.18 -3.61
CA ASP A 125 14.86 -1.86 -2.98
C ASP A 125 16.05 -0.99 -3.39
N GLY A 126 16.30 -0.84 -4.66
CA GLY A 126 17.36 -0.02 -5.21
C GLY A 126 18.23 -0.76 -6.20
N LEU A 127 19.14 -0.04 -6.84
CA LEU A 127 20.21 -0.62 -7.65
C LEU A 127 21.17 -1.40 -6.75
N ARG A 128 22.04 -2.21 -7.33
CA ARG A 128 22.90 -3.20 -6.67
C ARG A 128 23.44 -2.77 -5.30
N ASP A 129 24.16 -1.68 -5.22
CA ASP A 129 24.83 -1.26 -3.98
C ASP A 129 23.81 -0.81 -2.90
N VAL A 130 22.78 -0.09 -3.31
CA VAL A 130 21.70 0.36 -2.41
C VAL A 130 20.87 -0.82 -1.95
N HIS A 131 20.50 -1.73 -2.86
CA HIS A 131 19.75 -2.93 -2.52
C HIS A 131 20.51 -3.82 -1.53
N ASP A 132 21.77 -4.18 -1.85
CA ASP A 132 22.59 -5.04 -0.99
C ASP A 132 22.79 -4.43 0.41
N ARG A 133 22.98 -3.09 0.47
CA ARG A 133 23.04 -2.34 1.73
C ARG A 133 21.72 -2.46 2.49
N LEU A 134 20.58 -2.13 1.85
CA LEU A 134 19.26 -2.15 2.52
C LEU A 134 18.85 -3.56 2.95
N ARG A 135 19.19 -4.59 2.16
CA ARG A 135 18.91 -6.00 2.46
C ARG A 135 19.92 -6.62 3.43
N GLY A 136 21.04 -5.93 3.69
CA GLY A 136 22.06 -6.35 4.64
C GLY A 136 22.86 -7.58 4.23
N VAL A 137 22.83 -7.96 2.94
CA VAL A 137 23.55 -9.13 2.38
C VAL A 137 24.07 -8.77 0.99
N LYS A 138 25.42 -8.83 0.83
CA LYS A 138 26.07 -8.62 -0.45
C LYS A 138 25.67 -9.72 -1.44
N GLY A 139 25.31 -9.34 -2.66
CA GLY A 139 24.87 -10.24 -3.72
C GLY A 139 23.36 -10.55 -3.69
N SER A 140 22.60 -9.97 -2.77
CA SER A 140 21.14 -10.12 -2.70
C SER A 140 20.45 -9.56 -3.95
N PHE A 141 20.98 -8.50 -4.56
CA PHE A 141 20.48 -7.96 -5.82
C PHE A 141 20.55 -8.98 -6.95
N ASP A 142 21.71 -9.61 -7.15
CA ASP A 142 21.87 -10.63 -8.19
C ASP A 142 21.00 -11.87 -7.94
N ALA A 143 20.87 -12.26 -6.68
CA ALA A 143 19.99 -13.37 -6.30
C ALA A 143 18.51 -13.06 -6.62
N ALA A 144 18.05 -11.85 -6.34
CA ALA A 144 16.70 -11.40 -6.65
C ALA A 144 16.41 -11.44 -8.17
N PHE A 145 17.33 -10.98 -9.01
CA PHE A 145 17.18 -11.04 -10.47
C PHE A 145 17.25 -12.47 -11.01
N LYS A 146 18.10 -13.33 -10.45
CA LYS A 146 18.09 -14.78 -10.77
C LYS A 146 16.75 -15.43 -10.44
N ALA A 147 16.14 -15.05 -9.31
CA ALA A 147 14.82 -15.54 -8.94
C ALA A 147 13.75 -15.05 -9.93
N LEU A 148 13.78 -13.79 -10.39
CA LEU A 148 12.85 -13.29 -11.42
C LEU A 148 12.96 -14.09 -12.73
N ASP A 149 14.17 -14.41 -13.17
CA ASP A 149 14.41 -15.23 -14.36
C ASP A 149 13.84 -16.66 -14.18
N ALA A 150 14.07 -17.29 -13.02
CA ALA A 150 13.53 -18.60 -12.72
C ALA A 150 11.99 -18.60 -12.66
N ILE A 151 11.37 -17.57 -12.07
CA ILE A 151 9.91 -17.40 -12.03
C ILE A 151 9.33 -17.41 -13.44
N LYS A 152 9.96 -16.65 -14.35
CA LYS A 152 9.58 -16.60 -15.76
C LYS A 152 9.70 -17.96 -16.45
N ARG A 153 10.83 -18.69 -16.23
CA ARG A 153 11.06 -20.02 -16.82
C ARG A 153 10.03 -21.05 -16.37
N HIS A 154 9.56 -20.98 -15.11
CA HIS A 154 8.55 -21.89 -14.58
C HIS A 154 7.10 -21.41 -14.77
N GLY A 155 6.87 -20.38 -15.59
CA GLY A 155 5.52 -19.93 -15.98
C GLY A 155 4.71 -19.25 -14.88
N LEU A 156 5.32 -18.87 -13.76
CA LEU A 156 4.67 -18.12 -12.70
C LEU A 156 4.54 -16.63 -13.09
N SER A 157 3.52 -15.97 -12.56
CA SER A 157 3.42 -14.50 -12.67
C SER A 157 4.43 -13.85 -11.73
N SER A 158 5.29 -12.95 -12.27
CA SER A 158 6.27 -12.21 -11.48
C SER A 158 5.82 -10.79 -11.21
N THR A 159 5.99 -10.35 -9.97
CA THR A 159 5.83 -8.95 -9.55
C THR A 159 7.08 -8.49 -8.82
N VAL A 160 7.33 -7.18 -8.78
CA VAL A 160 8.40 -6.61 -7.96
C VAL A 160 7.78 -5.72 -6.89
N ASN A 161 8.34 -5.75 -5.67
CA ASN A 161 7.96 -4.87 -4.58
C ASN A 161 9.15 -4.01 -4.15
N THR A 162 8.93 -2.70 -4.02
CA THR A 162 9.97 -1.76 -3.56
C THR A 162 9.49 -0.94 -2.38
N GLN A 163 10.27 -0.96 -1.31
CA GLN A 163 10.15 -0.04 -0.18
C GLN A 163 10.87 1.26 -0.52
N ILE A 164 10.13 2.34 -0.70
CA ILE A 164 10.70 3.64 -1.02
C ILE A 164 11.33 4.24 0.25
N THR A 165 12.64 4.43 0.20
CA THR A 165 13.43 5.24 1.14
C THR A 165 13.98 6.45 0.40
N ALA A 166 14.56 7.41 1.11
CA ALA A 166 15.25 8.55 0.51
C ALA A 166 16.37 8.11 -0.47
N LEU A 167 17.03 6.97 -0.19
CA LEU A 167 18.09 6.42 -1.04
C LEU A 167 17.58 5.86 -2.37
N VAL A 168 16.32 5.45 -2.44
CA VAL A 168 15.73 4.75 -3.58
C VAL A 168 15.09 5.71 -4.58
N ILE A 169 14.61 6.87 -4.14
CA ILE A 169 13.92 7.84 -5.00
C ILE A 169 14.70 8.16 -6.29
N PRO A 170 16.01 8.49 -6.25
CA PRO A 170 16.75 8.83 -7.48
C PRO A 170 16.90 7.66 -8.45
N GLN A 171 16.65 6.43 -8.01
CA GLN A 171 16.88 5.20 -8.76
C GLN A 171 15.59 4.60 -9.38
N LEU A 172 14.42 5.14 -9.04
CA LEU A 172 13.13 4.54 -9.40
C LEU A 172 12.96 4.34 -10.91
N ARG A 173 13.39 5.31 -11.74
CA ARG A 173 13.26 5.22 -13.21
C ARG A 173 14.14 4.11 -13.79
N GLU A 174 15.38 4.01 -13.33
CA GLU A 174 16.30 2.96 -13.77
C GLU A 174 15.84 1.58 -13.32
N LEU A 175 15.35 1.48 -12.08
CA LEU A 175 14.72 0.25 -11.56
C LEU A 175 13.56 -0.21 -12.42
N MET A 176 12.65 0.70 -12.80
CA MET A 176 11.53 0.37 -13.69
C MET A 176 12.01 -0.25 -15.00
N ASN A 177 13.04 0.31 -15.62
CA ASN A 177 13.61 -0.22 -16.84
C ASN A 177 14.15 -1.65 -16.65
N LEU A 178 14.92 -1.88 -15.59
CA LEU A 178 15.46 -3.20 -15.25
C LEU A 178 14.34 -4.22 -14.99
N PHE A 179 13.26 -3.84 -14.34
CA PHE A 179 12.14 -4.74 -14.08
C PHE A 179 11.38 -5.13 -15.35
N ILE A 180 11.18 -4.18 -16.26
CA ILE A 180 10.57 -4.44 -17.56
C ILE A 180 11.47 -5.38 -18.38
N GLU A 181 12.76 -5.15 -18.42
CA GLU A 181 13.75 -6.00 -19.10
C GLU A 181 13.78 -7.42 -18.52
N ALA A 182 13.68 -7.55 -17.19
CA ALA A 182 13.58 -8.83 -16.52
C ALA A 182 12.23 -9.56 -16.77
N GLY A 183 11.25 -8.89 -17.40
CA GLY A 183 9.96 -9.46 -17.75
C GLY A 183 8.97 -9.51 -16.58
N ALA A 184 9.17 -8.71 -15.53
CA ALA A 184 8.18 -8.55 -14.47
C ALA A 184 6.88 -7.96 -15.04
N LYS A 185 5.73 -8.39 -14.50
CA LYS A 185 4.40 -7.95 -14.97
C LYS A 185 3.92 -6.68 -14.29
N SER A 186 4.33 -6.48 -13.05
CA SER A 186 3.95 -5.30 -12.28
C SER A 186 4.97 -4.95 -11.22
N TRP A 187 4.89 -3.72 -10.76
CA TRP A 187 5.75 -3.16 -9.72
C TRP A 187 4.92 -2.50 -8.65
N GLN A 188 4.92 -3.04 -7.44
CA GLN A 188 4.30 -2.41 -6.29
C GLN A 188 5.33 -1.54 -5.56
N VAL A 189 5.00 -0.28 -5.35
CA VAL A 189 5.79 0.66 -4.56
C VAL A 189 5.05 1.04 -3.28
N GLN A 190 5.77 1.12 -2.17
CA GLN A 190 5.22 1.57 -0.89
C GLN A 190 6.26 2.37 -0.09
N LEU A 191 5.81 3.29 0.75
CA LEU A 191 6.72 4.05 1.60
C LEU A 191 7.26 3.14 2.70
N THR A 192 8.55 3.28 3.00
CA THR A 192 9.13 2.70 4.22
C THR A 192 8.52 3.39 5.44
N VAL A 193 8.03 2.61 6.38
CA VAL A 193 7.33 3.08 7.57
C VAL A 193 8.14 2.75 8.81
N ALA A 194 8.11 3.62 9.81
CA ALA A 194 8.89 3.57 11.05
C ALA A 194 8.49 2.39 11.97
N MET A 195 8.69 1.16 11.48
CA MET A 195 8.36 -0.09 12.17
C MET A 195 9.53 -1.06 12.15
N GLY A 196 9.74 -1.79 13.23
CA GLY A 196 10.84 -2.75 13.36
C GLY A 196 12.20 -2.08 13.14
N ARG A 197 13.07 -2.71 12.34
CA ARG A 197 14.39 -2.15 12.04
C ARG A 197 14.36 -0.82 11.28
N ALA A 198 13.28 -0.49 10.57
CA ALA A 198 13.15 0.85 9.99
C ALA A 198 13.00 1.95 11.05
N ALA A 199 12.45 1.64 12.22
CA ALA A 199 12.42 2.57 13.36
C ALA A 199 13.79 2.75 14.00
N ASP A 200 14.70 1.79 13.87
CA ASP A 200 16.10 1.91 14.34
C ASP A 200 16.98 2.73 13.38
N ASN A 201 16.51 2.91 12.12
CA ASN A 201 17.23 3.61 11.06
C ASN A 201 16.36 4.76 10.50
N PRO A 202 16.04 5.79 11.30
CA PRO A 202 15.08 6.84 10.92
C PRO A 202 15.54 7.67 9.71
N GLU A 203 16.83 7.66 9.37
CA GLU A 203 17.39 8.28 8.17
C GLU A 203 16.93 7.63 6.86
N LEU A 204 16.38 6.40 6.91
CA LEU A 204 15.79 5.73 5.76
C LEU A 204 14.37 6.23 5.45
N LEU A 205 13.72 6.86 6.43
CA LEU A 205 12.34 7.33 6.28
C LEU A 205 12.29 8.60 5.45
N LEU A 206 11.32 8.66 4.55
CA LEU A 206 10.99 9.90 3.86
C LEU A 206 10.46 10.93 4.86
N GLN A 207 10.73 12.20 4.58
CA GLN A 207 10.03 13.28 5.23
C GLN A 207 8.69 13.56 4.54
N PRO A 208 7.64 13.96 5.26
CA PRO A 208 6.33 14.22 4.67
C PRO A 208 6.33 15.19 3.49
N TYR A 209 7.20 16.20 3.51
CA TYR A 209 7.32 17.18 2.44
C TYR A 209 7.91 16.62 1.15
N GLU A 210 8.69 15.52 1.21
CA GLU A 210 9.29 14.89 0.02
C GLU A 210 8.22 14.27 -0.91
N LEU A 211 6.99 14.11 -0.42
CA LEU A 211 5.86 13.73 -1.27
C LEU A 211 5.56 14.75 -2.39
N LEU A 212 5.99 16.01 -2.24
CA LEU A 212 5.83 17.02 -3.30
C LEU A 212 6.64 16.68 -4.55
N GLU A 213 7.76 16.00 -4.40
CA GLU A 213 8.64 15.56 -5.51
C GLU A 213 8.34 14.10 -5.90
N LEU A 214 8.14 13.23 -4.91
CA LEU A 214 7.91 11.82 -5.16
C LEU A 214 6.62 11.56 -5.94
N MET A 215 5.52 12.25 -5.60
CA MET A 215 4.22 11.94 -6.20
C MET A 215 4.12 12.29 -7.69
N PRO A 216 4.67 13.42 -8.20
CA PRO A 216 4.79 13.64 -9.64
C PRO A 216 5.65 12.59 -10.34
N LEU A 217 6.82 12.25 -9.78
CA LEU A 217 7.70 11.22 -10.35
C LEU A 217 6.99 9.87 -10.48
N LEU A 218 6.28 9.42 -9.46
CA LEU A 218 5.51 8.18 -9.53
C LEU A 218 4.40 8.24 -10.59
N ALA A 219 3.78 9.43 -10.82
CA ALA A 219 2.78 9.61 -11.87
C ALA A 219 3.38 9.43 -13.26
N GLU A 220 4.52 10.05 -13.50
CA GLU A 220 5.28 9.89 -14.75
C GLU A 220 5.64 8.41 -14.98
N LEU A 221 6.19 7.74 -13.95
CA LEU A 221 6.55 6.34 -14.05
C LEU A 221 5.34 5.42 -14.27
N TYR A 222 4.19 5.78 -13.71
CA TYR A 222 2.95 5.07 -13.95
C TYR A 222 2.52 5.14 -15.42
N GLU A 223 2.52 6.34 -16.01
CA GLU A 223 2.17 6.56 -17.41
C GLU A 223 3.17 5.88 -18.35
N GLU A 224 4.49 6.07 -18.13
CA GLU A 224 5.54 5.41 -18.91
C GLU A 224 5.46 3.87 -18.83
N GLY A 225 5.17 3.34 -17.64
CA GLY A 225 5.00 1.90 -17.46
C GLY A 225 3.78 1.38 -18.21
N ALA A 226 2.65 2.09 -18.14
CA ALA A 226 1.42 1.71 -18.83
C ALA A 226 1.62 1.66 -20.36
N ASP A 227 2.30 2.63 -20.95
CA ASP A 227 2.65 2.65 -22.38
C ASP A 227 3.51 1.46 -22.81
N ARG A 228 4.25 0.87 -21.87
CA ARG A 228 5.11 -0.31 -22.08
C ARG A 228 4.48 -1.63 -21.63
N GLY A 229 3.19 -1.62 -21.28
CA GLY A 229 2.48 -2.80 -20.76
C GLY A 229 2.93 -3.26 -19.37
N PHE A 230 3.52 -2.37 -18.57
CA PHE A 230 4.01 -2.62 -17.22
C PHE A 230 3.19 -1.84 -16.19
N LEU A 231 2.62 -2.53 -15.21
CA LEU A 231 1.70 -1.93 -14.25
C LEU A 231 2.44 -1.50 -12.97
N LEU A 232 2.55 -0.19 -12.73
CA LEU A 232 2.96 0.34 -11.44
C LEU A 232 1.77 0.39 -10.49
N GLN A 233 1.90 -0.20 -9.30
CA GLN A 233 0.85 -0.28 -8.28
C GLN A 233 1.29 0.46 -7.01
N PRO A 234 0.60 1.52 -6.59
CA PRO A 234 0.91 2.17 -5.32
C PRO A 234 0.41 1.31 -4.15
N GLY A 235 1.23 1.18 -3.14
CA GLY A 235 0.82 0.63 -1.85
C GLY A 235 -0.26 1.48 -1.18
N ASN A 236 -0.95 0.90 -0.21
CA ASN A 236 -2.03 1.59 0.50
C ASN A 236 -1.55 2.79 1.35
N ASN A 237 -0.25 2.90 1.58
CA ASN A 237 0.36 3.98 2.37
C ASN A 237 0.91 5.14 1.51
N ILE A 238 0.66 5.15 0.20
CA ILE A 238 1.13 6.19 -0.72
C ILE A 238 0.02 7.17 -1.06
N GLY A 239 0.35 8.45 -0.97
CA GLY A 239 -0.40 9.63 -1.42
C GLY A 239 -1.84 9.65 -0.90
N TYR A 240 -2.58 10.67 -1.04
CA TYR A 240 -4.04 10.73 -0.85
C TYR A 240 -4.51 12.06 -1.39
N TYR A 241 -5.50 12.05 -2.27
CA TYR A 241 -6.22 13.26 -2.74
C TYR A 241 -5.35 14.39 -3.32
N GLY A 242 -4.20 14.03 -3.85
CA GLY A 242 -3.42 14.91 -4.72
C GLY A 242 -4.00 14.96 -6.14
N PRO A 243 -3.34 15.66 -7.08
CA PRO A 243 -3.74 15.71 -8.48
C PRO A 243 -3.72 14.35 -9.19
N TYR A 244 -2.97 13.38 -8.67
CA TYR A 244 -2.73 12.09 -9.30
C TYR A 244 -3.57 10.95 -8.70
N GLU A 245 -4.54 11.24 -7.83
CA GLU A 245 -5.34 10.20 -7.15
C GLU A 245 -6.06 9.26 -8.14
N SER A 246 -6.62 9.79 -9.22
CA SER A 246 -7.27 9.00 -10.27
C SER A 246 -6.28 8.20 -11.12
N VAL A 247 -5.03 8.64 -11.22
CA VAL A 247 -3.98 7.91 -11.95
C VAL A 247 -3.68 6.59 -11.26
N TRP A 248 -3.26 6.63 -9.99
CA TRP A 248 -2.82 5.39 -9.31
C TRP A 248 -3.95 4.47 -8.86
N ARG A 249 -5.12 5.02 -8.51
CA ARG A 249 -6.17 4.18 -7.89
C ARG A 249 -7.20 3.70 -8.86
N GLY A 250 -7.35 4.38 -10.00
CA GLY A 250 -8.42 4.14 -10.92
C GLY A 250 -8.02 3.81 -12.35
N ASN A 251 -6.74 3.69 -12.67
CA ASN A 251 -6.30 3.59 -14.07
C ASN A 251 -6.93 4.70 -14.94
N GLY A 252 -7.04 5.92 -14.38
CA GLY A 252 -7.71 7.05 -15.03
C GLY A 252 -9.25 7.10 -14.83
N ASP A 253 -9.87 6.15 -14.14
CA ASP A 253 -11.29 6.29 -13.74
C ASP A 253 -11.43 7.31 -12.59
N ASP A 254 -12.05 8.43 -12.92
CA ASP A 254 -12.27 9.55 -11.99
C ASP A 254 -13.12 9.21 -10.77
N ARG A 255 -13.86 8.10 -10.81
CA ARG A 255 -14.74 7.64 -9.73
C ARG A 255 -13.99 6.82 -8.69
N VAL A 256 -12.75 6.43 -8.98
CA VAL A 256 -11.93 5.62 -8.08
C VAL A 256 -10.96 6.52 -7.30
N TYR A 257 -11.08 6.50 -6.01
CA TYR A 257 -10.26 7.26 -5.07
C TYR A 257 -10.21 6.52 -3.72
N TRP A 258 -9.29 6.92 -2.86
CA TRP A 258 -9.17 6.35 -1.51
C TRP A 258 -10.44 6.61 -0.67
N THR A 259 -11.00 5.58 -0.10
CA THR A 259 -12.20 5.70 0.73
C THR A 259 -11.98 5.37 2.20
N SER A 260 -11.11 4.42 2.52
CA SER A 260 -10.74 4.07 3.90
C SER A 260 -9.75 2.89 3.89
N CYS A 261 -9.14 2.60 5.04
CA CYS A 261 -8.29 1.42 5.22
C CYS A 261 -9.13 0.14 5.28
N ASN A 262 -8.74 -0.88 4.49
CA ASN A 262 -9.44 -2.17 4.42
C ASN A 262 -9.04 -3.15 5.53
N ALA A 263 -8.09 -2.80 6.40
CA ALA A 263 -7.66 -3.63 7.52
C ALA A 263 -8.84 -4.01 8.42
N GLY A 264 -9.07 -5.30 8.62
CA GLY A 264 -10.21 -5.83 9.38
C GLY A 264 -11.57 -5.69 8.69
N GLN A 265 -11.64 -5.14 7.47
CA GLN A 265 -12.87 -5.08 6.67
C GLN A 265 -12.94 -6.22 5.65
N ASN A 266 -11.93 -6.33 4.79
CA ASN A 266 -11.85 -7.34 3.74
C ASN A 266 -10.43 -7.91 3.60
N THR A 267 -9.49 -7.46 4.42
CA THR A 267 -8.12 -7.96 4.49
C THR A 267 -7.76 -8.27 5.92
N LEU A 268 -6.87 -9.24 6.09
CA LEU A 268 -6.32 -9.61 7.39
C LEU A 268 -4.83 -9.95 7.28
N GLY A 269 -4.16 -9.97 8.43
CA GLY A 269 -2.81 -10.46 8.61
C GLY A 269 -2.81 -11.61 9.61
N ILE A 270 -1.96 -12.59 9.36
CA ILE A 270 -1.76 -13.74 10.23
C ILE A 270 -0.27 -13.81 10.57
N GLU A 271 0.07 -13.95 11.84
CA GLU A 271 1.44 -14.17 12.28
C GLU A 271 1.74 -15.66 12.37
N ALA A 272 3.02 -16.00 12.42
CA ALA A 272 3.47 -17.39 12.38
C ALA A 272 2.99 -18.24 13.58
N ASP A 273 2.68 -17.61 14.71
CA ASP A 273 2.13 -18.24 15.92
C ASP A 273 0.60 -18.38 15.91
N GLY A 274 -0.06 -17.96 14.83
CA GLY A 274 -1.51 -18.02 14.71
C GLY A 274 -2.25 -16.78 15.20
N THR A 275 -1.55 -15.72 15.57
CA THR A 275 -2.16 -14.43 15.94
C THR A 275 -2.79 -13.75 14.72
N ILE A 276 -4.04 -13.35 14.84
CA ILE A 276 -4.82 -12.68 13.77
C ILE A 276 -4.85 -11.17 13.99
N LYS A 277 -4.61 -10.42 12.92
CA LYS A 277 -4.67 -8.95 12.88
C LYS A 277 -5.49 -8.48 11.67
N GLY A 278 -6.01 -7.27 11.71
CA GLY A 278 -6.71 -6.68 10.56
C GLY A 278 -5.79 -6.41 9.35
N CYS A 279 -4.47 -6.35 9.54
CA CYS A 279 -3.46 -6.16 8.49
C CYS A 279 -2.12 -6.74 8.99
N PRO A 280 -1.30 -7.38 8.13
CA PRO A 280 -0.02 -7.95 8.54
C PRO A 280 0.95 -6.93 9.12
N SER A 281 0.82 -5.67 8.69
CA SER A 281 1.72 -4.59 9.08
C SER A 281 1.31 -3.86 10.37
N LEU A 282 0.19 -4.20 11.01
CA LEU A 282 -0.20 -3.59 12.28
C LEU A 282 0.63 -4.16 13.44
N SER A 283 0.90 -3.32 14.45
CA SER A 283 1.61 -3.74 15.67
C SER A 283 0.81 -4.81 16.42
N THR A 284 1.47 -5.91 16.78
CA THR A 284 0.84 -7.02 17.49
C THR A 284 0.36 -6.60 18.87
N SER A 285 1.17 -5.83 19.61
CA SER A 285 0.84 -5.39 20.97
C SER A 285 -0.47 -4.60 21.10
N LYS A 286 -0.95 -4.01 19.98
CA LYS A 286 -2.15 -3.15 19.99
C LYS A 286 -3.30 -3.69 19.14
N TYR A 287 -3.01 -4.49 18.13
CA TYR A 287 -3.99 -4.86 17.09
C TYR A 287 -4.12 -6.38 16.90
N ALA A 288 -3.62 -7.17 17.85
CA ALA A 288 -3.90 -8.60 17.88
C ALA A 288 -5.36 -8.83 18.29
N GLY A 289 -6.16 -9.39 17.41
CA GLY A 289 -7.56 -9.71 17.67
C GLY A 289 -7.74 -11.03 18.41
N GLY A 290 -6.73 -11.90 18.43
CA GLY A 290 -6.77 -13.20 19.10
C GLY A 290 -5.84 -14.19 18.41
N ASN A 291 -5.72 -15.38 19.01
CA ASN A 291 -4.93 -16.49 18.49
C ASN A 291 -5.86 -17.66 18.14
N ILE A 292 -5.59 -18.34 17.02
CA ILE A 292 -6.42 -19.45 16.54
C ILE A 292 -6.38 -20.70 17.44
N ARG A 293 -5.46 -20.77 18.39
CA ARG A 293 -5.40 -21.81 19.41
C ARG A 293 -6.42 -21.60 20.53
N ASP A 294 -6.85 -20.34 20.72
CA ASP A 294 -7.79 -19.96 21.78
C ASP A 294 -9.22 -19.82 21.26
N LEU A 295 -9.37 -19.27 20.03
CA LEU A 295 -10.65 -18.98 19.39
C LEU A 295 -10.60 -19.40 17.92
N SER A 296 -11.73 -19.80 17.36
CA SER A 296 -11.83 -20.03 15.92
C SER A 296 -11.62 -18.71 15.14
N PHE A 297 -11.16 -18.83 13.88
CA PHE A 297 -11.00 -17.64 13.02
C PHE A 297 -12.30 -16.85 12.87
N GLU A 298 -13.45 -17.54 12.80
CA GLU A 298 -14.76 -16.89 12.71
C GLU A 298 -15.07 -16.05 13.95
N GLU A 299 -14.82 -16.58 15.15
CA GLU A 299 -15.01 -15.83 16.41
C GLU A 299 -14.10 -14.61 16.45
N ILE A 300 -12.78 -14.77 16.15
CA ILE A 300 -11.83 -13.66 16.11
C ILE A 300 -12.31 -12.59 15.14
N TRP A 301 -12.73 -12.98 13.92
CA TRP A 301 -13.12 -12.04 12.86
C TRP A 301 -14.34 -11.21 13.21
N TRP A 302 -15.29 -11.77 13.93
CA TRP A 302 -16.57 -11.09 14.20
C TRP A 302 -16.65 -10.39 15.57
N THR A 303 -15.93 -10.88 16.57
CA THR A 303 -16.19 -10.46 17.96
C THR A 303 -15.11 -9.55 18.55
N THR A 304 -13.90 -9.49 17.96
CA THR A 304 -12.80 -8.73 18.56
C THR A 304 -12.74 -7.29 18.07
N ASP A 305 -12.58 -6.35 19.00
CA ASP A 305 -12.57 -4.90 18.72
C ASP A 305 -11.35 -4.50 17.89
N GLU A 306 -10.21 -5.16 18.06
CA GLU A 306 -8.95 -4.93 17.35
C GLU A 306 -9.09 -5.13 15.83
N LEU A 307 -9.97 -6.04 15.39
CA LEU A 307 -10.30 -6.23 13.98
C LEU A 307 -11.37 -5.27 13.49
N ASN A 308 -12.21 -4.78 14.38
CA ASN A 308 -13.33 -3.89 14.04
C ASN A 308 -12.93 -2.41 13.87
N ILE A 309 -11.70 -2.04 14.17
CA ILE A 309 -11.20 -0.64 14.22
C ILE A 309 -11.52 0.21 12.98
N ASN A 310 -11.64 -0.38 11.80
CA ASN A 310 -11.95 0.34 10.57
C ASN A 310 -13.40 0.14 10.09
N ARG A 311 -14.15 -0.84 10.64
CA ARG A 311 -15.55 -1.09 10.25
C ARG A 311 -16.46 0.05 10.67
N GLY A 312 -16.27 0.55 11.88
CA GLY A 312 -17.05 1.65 12.47
C GLY A 312 -16.37 3.03 12.45
N ARG A 313 -15.13 3.15 11.94
CA ARG A 313 -14.35 4.39 12.04
C ARG A 313 -15.08 5.59 11.46
N THR A 314 -15.16 6.66 12.25
CA THR A 314 -15.76 7.95 11.87
C THR A 314 -14.70 9.05 11.78
N SER A 315 -15.05 10.20 11.22
CA SER A 315 -14.18 11.38 11.20
C SER A 315 -14.01 12.03 12.57
N GLU A 316 -14.82 11.66 13.56
CA GLU A 316 -14.74 12.17 14.94
C GLU A 316 -13.49 11.64 15.67
N GLU A 317 -12.98 10.47 15.26
CA GLU A 317 -11.77 9.88 15.80
C GLU A 317 -10.47 10.51 15.25
N LEU A 318 -10.60 11.36 14.23
CA LEU A 318 -9.46 12.00 13.59
C LEU A 318 -8.97 13.21 14.40
N TRP A 319 -7.67 13.43 14.35
CA TRP A 319 -7.02 14.51 15.08
C TRP A 319 -5.98 15.23 14.22
N GLY A 320 -5.42 16.34 14.73
CA GLY A 320 -4.45 17.14 13.99
C GLY A 320 -5.01 17.60 12.64
N PHE A 321 -4.19 17.63 11.62
CA PHE A 321 -4.58 18.03 10.28
C PHE A 321 -5.79 17.21 9.75
N CYS A 322 -5.79 15.90 9.95
CA CYS A 322 -6.86 15.04 9.44
C CYS A 322 -8.21 15.32 10.11
N GLY A 323 -8.23 15.79 11.35
CA GLY A 323 -9.47 16.16 12.07
C GLY A 323 -10.23 17.33 11.42
N SER A 324 -9.52 18.26 10.78
CA SER A 324 -10.11 19.42 10.09
C SER A 324 -10.06 19.31 8.55
N CYS A 325 -9.55 18.19 8.02
CA CYS A 325 -9.33 18.01 6.59
C CYS A 325 -10.63 18.01 5.78
N TYR A 326 -10.59 18.61 4.59
CA TYR A 326 -11.68 18.60 3.61
C TYR A 326 -12.20 17.18 3.31
N TYR A 327 -11.30 16.17 3.31
CA TYR A 327 -11.60 14.78 3.01
C TYR A 327 -11.82 13.90 4.25
N ALA A 328 -11.93 14.46 5.44
CA ALA A 328 -12.00 13.70 6.70
C ALA A 328 -13.03 12.55 6.68
N ASP A 329 -14.27 12.85 6.23
CA ASP A 329 -15.38 11.89 6.21
C ASP A 329 -15.21 10.74 5.20
N VAL A 330 -14.41 10.94 4.15
CA VAL A 330 -14.16 9.94 3.11
C VAL A 330 -12.85 9.21 3.36
N CYS A 331 -11.77 9.95 3.57
CA CYS A 331 -10.40 9.43 3.70
C CYS A 331 -10.12 8.67 4.99
N LYS A 332 -10.66 9.18 6.11
CA LYS A 332 -10.45 8.64 7.45
C LYS A 332 -8.96 8.45 7.82
N ALA A 333 -8.13 9.45 7.43
CA ALA A 333 -6.69 9.54 7.66
C ALA A 333 -5.83 8.47 6.95
N GLY A 334 -6.30 7.91 5.83
CA GLY A 334 -5.47 7.02 5.01
C GLY A 334 -5.14 5.69 5.70
N CYS A 335 -3.87 5.25 5.59
CA CYS A 335 -3.42 3.97 6.12
C CYS A 335 -3.32 4.00 7.66
N THR A 336 -4.02 3.07 8.30
CA THR A 336 -4.01 2.91 9.77
C THR A 336 -2.63 2.53 10.29
N TRP A 337 -1.92 1.65 9.60
CA TRP A 337 -0.55 1.24 9.96
C TRP A 337 0.38 2.44 10.07
N THR A 338 0.52 3.24 9.01
CA THR A 338 1.43 4.39 8.97
C THR A 338 1.22 5.34 10.14
N THR A 339 -0.04 5.68 10.42
CA THR A 339 -0.36 6.64 11.49
C THR A 339 -0.16 6.04 12.88
N SER A 340 -0.46 4.76 13.03
CA SER A 340 -0.36 4.05 14.30
C SER A 340 1.09 3.91 14.77
N VAL A 341 2.01 3.54 13.88
CA VAL A 341 3.42 3.33 14.24
C VAL A 341 4.18 4.63 14.48
N LEU A 342 3.77 5.73 13.84
CA LEU A 342 4.40 7.03 14.07
C LEU A 342 4.03 7.64 15.42
N PHE A 343 2.73 7.59 15.77
CA PHE A 343 2.19 8.35 16.88
C PHE A 343 1.59 7.49 18.00
N GLY A 344 1.75 6.17 17.94
CA GLY A 344 1.10 5.25 18.87
C GLY A 344 -0.44 5.20 18.73
N ARG A 345 -1.04 6.01 17.85
CA ARG A 345 -2.49 6.05 17.55
C ARG A 345 -2.77 6.40 16.11
N ALA A 346 -3.86 5.85 15.56
CA ALA A 346 -4.33 6.19 14.23
C ALA A 346 -5.04 7.56 14.18
N GLY A 347 -5.36 8.05 12.99
CA GLY A 347 -6.24 9.21 12.79
C GLY A 347 -5.58 10.52 12.37
N ASN A 348 -4.24 10.56 12.18
CA ASN A 348 -3.55 11.74 11.63
C ASN A 348 -2.35 11.29 10.78
N ASN A 349 -2.48 11.36 9.46
CA ASN A 349 -1.43 10.88 8.54
C ASN A 349 -0.59 12.03 7.99
N PRO A 350 0.72 12.08 8.29
CA PRO A 350 1.60 13.06 7.71
C PRO A 350 1.97 12.73 6.25
N TYR A 351 2.03 11.46 5.88
CA TYR A 351 2.34 11.02 4.52
C TYR A 351 1.09 11.11 3.63
N CYS A 352 0.69 12.35 3.35
CA CYS A 352 -0.49 12.69 2.57
C CYS A 352 -0.16 13.80 1.57
N HIS A 353 -0.29 13.50 0.26
CA HIS A 353 0.03 14.46 -0.79
C HIS A 353 -0.86 15.71 -0.73
N HIS A 354 -2.16 15.54 -0.45
CA HIS A 354 -3.05 16.68 -0.21
C HIS A 354 -2.52 17.60 0.91
N ARG A 355 -2.11 17.00 2.04
CA ARG A 355 -1.58 17.73 3.19
C ARG A 355 -0.29 18.47 2.84
N ALA A 356 0.65 17.81 2.18
CA ALA A 356 1.90 18.44 1.75
C ALA A 356 1.66 19.63 0.81
N LEU A 357 0.72 19.50 -0.14
CA LEU A 357 0.33 20.57 -1.05
C LEU A 357 -0.32 21.78 -0.33
N GLU A 358 -1.20 21.52 0.65
CA GLU A 358 -1.85 22.62 1.38
C GLU A 358 -0.88 23.35 2.31
N LEU A 359 0.09 22.65 2.89
CA LEU A 359 1.16 23.27 3.69
C LEU A 359 2.12 24.07 2.81
N SER A 360 2.55 23.52 1.68
CA SER A 360 3.45 24.19 0.74
C SER A 360 2.87 25.51 0.24
N LYS A 361 1.55 25.59 -0.05
CA LYS A 361 0.88 26.84 -0.42
C LYS A 361 0.98 27.94 0.65
N GLN A 362 1.21 27.55 1.90
CA GLN A 362 1.35 28.46 3.04
C GLN A 362 2.83 28.77 3.37
N GLY A 363 3.77 28.30 2.54
CA GLY A 363 5.18 28.40 2.81
C GLY A 363 5.64 27.54 3.98
N LEU A 364 4.94 26.41 4.23
CA LEU A 364 5.15 25.49 5.36
C LEU A 364 5.49 24.10 4.90
N ARG A 365 6.19 23.34 5.75
CA ARG A 365 6.40 21.91 5.61
C ARG A 365 6.34 21.20 6.96
N GLU A 366 6.16 19.91 6.93
CA GLU A 366 6.23 19.06 8.14
C GLU A 366 7.40 18.09 8.04
N ARG A 367 8.06 17.90 9.17
CA ARG A 367 9.13 16.94 9.35
C ARG A 367 8.80 16.01 10.51
N ILE A 368 9.09 14.70 10.35
CA ILE A 368 9.05 13.74 11.46
C ILE A 368 10.42 13.65 12.14
N THR A 369 10.43 13.48 13.45
CA THR A 369 11.62 13.20 14.23
C THR A 369 11.34 12.14 15.28
N GLN A 370 12.27 11.22 15.46
CA GLN A 370 12.14 10.18 16.47
C GLN A 370 12.40 10.76 17.86
N VAL A 371 11.51 10.46 18.80
CA VAL A 371 11.61 10.89 20.21
C VAL A 371 11.72 9.73 21.18
N GLU A 372 11.40 8.50 20.72
CA GLU A 372 11.52 7.28 21.50
C GLU A 372 11.93 6.13 20.60
N GLN A 373 12.91 5.35 21.03
CA GLN A 373 13.38 4.18 20.27
C GLN A 373 12.39 3.02 20.35
N ALA A 374 12.43 2.16 19.34
CA ALA A 374 11.66 0.92 19.33
C ALA A 374 12.25 -0.09 20.33
N PRO A 375 11.42 -0.92 21.00
CA PRO A 375 11.87 -1.89 22.02
C PRO A 375 12.78 -3.01 21.51
N GLY A 376 12.79 -3.32 20.21
CA GLY A 376 13.60 -4.41 19.61
C GLY A 376 12.86 -5.72 19.43
N THR A 377 11.53 -5.74 19.53
CA THR A 377 10.67 -6.92 19.37
C THR A 377 9.98 -6.95 17.99
N PRO A 378 9.53 -8.11 17.49
CA PRO A 378 8.80 -8.20 16.23
C PRO A 378 7.59 -7.24 16.18
N PHE A 379 7.41 -6.55 15.04
CA PHE A 379 6.33 -5.60 14.79
C PHE A 379 6.25 -4.42 15.78
N ASP A 380 7.35 -4.11 16.44
CA ASP A 380 7.45 -2.94 17.31
C ASP A 380 7.60 -1.63 16.54
N HIS A 381 7.50 -0.53 17.24
CA HIS A 381 7.76 0.80 16.71
C HIS A 381 8.25 1.72 17.83
N GLY A 382 8.98 2.77 17.46
CA GLY A 382 9.29 3.87 18.33
C GLY A 382 8.13 4.87 18.43
N ARG A 383 8.45 6.08 18.88
CA ARG A 383 7.54 7.22 18.84
C ARG A 383 8.19 8.36 18.09
N PHE A 384 7.39 8.99 17.22
CA PHE A 384 7.80 10.13 16.42
C PHE A 384 6.95 11.35 16.76
N GLU A 385 7.54 12.51 16.61
CA GLU A 385 6.85 13.79 16.66
C GLU A 385 6.85 14.46 15.31
N LEU A 386 5.82 15.25 15.08
CA LEU A 386 5.65 16.03 13.87
C LEU A 386 6.02 17.48 14.15
N ILE A 387 7.01 17.98 13.44
CA ILE A 387 7.50 19.35 13.55
C ILE A 387 7.00 20.12 12.35
N LEU A 388 6.31 21.24 12.60
CA LEU A 388 5.94 22.22 11.59
C LEU A 388 7.04 23.27 11.48
N GLU A 389 7.59 23.45 10.30
CA GLU A 389 8.65 24.40 10.00
C GLU A 389 8.33 25.22 8.73
N ASN A 390 9.07 26.30 8.49
CA ASN A 390 8.97 27.02 7.22
C ASN A 390 9.44 26.13 6.06
N ALA A 391 9.07 26.45 4.83
CA ALA A 391 9.42 25.65 3.65
C ALA A 391 10.94 25.49 3.46
N ASP A 392 11.72 26.49 3.90
CA ASP A 392 13.18 26.47 3.89
C ASP A 392 13.83 25.63 5.02
N GLY A 393 13.02 25.07 5.91
CA GLY A 393 13.49 24.27 7.05
C GLY A 393 13.82 25.05 8.30
N THR A 394 13.64 26.37 8.30
CA THR A 394 13.85 27.17 9.51
C THR A 394 12.75 26.92 10.53
N PRO A 395 13.08 26.81 11.83
CA PRO A 395 12.09 26.60 12.87
C PRO A 395 11.05 27.72 12.91
N ARG A 396 9.79 27.35 13.12
CA ARG A 396 8.78 28.33 13.57
C ARG A 396 8.85 28.50 15.08
N ALA A 397 8.58 29.74 15.54
CA ALA A 397 8.37 29.96 16.96
C ALA A 397 7.29 28.99 17.48
N LYS A 398 7.57 28.27 18.58
CA LYS A 398 6.60 27.32 19.17
C LYS A 398 5.31 28.06 19.54
N LEU A 399 4.26 27.85 18.76
CA LEU A 399 2.93 28.18 19.23
C LEU A 399 2.51 27.13 20.27
N PRO A 400 1.81 27.50 21.34
CA PRO A 400 1.34 26.58 22.35
C PRO A 400 0.51 25.47 21.72
N LEU A 401 0.72 24.22 22.15
CA LEU A 401 0.06 23.01 21.62
C LEU A 401 -1.48 23.07 21.59
N ALA A 402 -2.09 23.95 22.37
CA ALA A 402 -3.55 24.09 22.47
C ALA A 402 -4.22 24.73 21.22
N ASN A 403 -3.46 25.44 20.37
CA ASN A 403 -4.02 26.23 19.24
C ASN A 403 -3.40 25.92 17.88
N ASN A 404 -2.68 24.82 17.72
CA ASN A 404 -2.10 24.39 16.43
C ASN A 404 -3.15 23.81 15.45
N LEU A 405 -4.38 24.27 15.53
CA LEU A 405 -5.35 24.12 14.47
C LEU A 405 -4.96 25.12 13.39
N ILE A 406 -4.13 24.70 12.42
CA ILE A 406 -3.99 25.44 11.18
C ILE A 406 -5.39 25.55 10.61
N GLN A 407 -5.98 26.75 10.66
CA GLN A 407 -7.21 27.02 9.95
C GLN A 407 -6.90 26.96 8.45
N ILE A 408 -7.04 25.77 7.90
CA ILE A 408 -7.08 25.62 6.45
C ILE A 408 -8.39 26.24 6.03
N SER A 409 -8.31 27.24 5.15
CA SER A 409 -9.42 28.08 4.69
C SER A 409 -10.46 27.34 3.83
N SER A 410 -10.79 26.13 4.20
CA SER A 410 -11.89 25.36 3.63
C SER A 410 -12.80 24.92 4.80
N PRO A 411 -13.91 25.64 5.05
CA PRO A 411 -14.78 25.31 6.16
C PRO A 411 -15.30 23.88 5.99
N ARG A 412 -15.06 23.05 7.02
CA ARG A 412 -15.68 21.74 7.16
C ARG A 412 -17.20 21.93 7.05
N ARG A 413 -17.78 21.53 5.93
CA ARG A 413 -19.22 21.54 5.79
C ARG A 413 -19.78 20.44 6.67
N LYS A 414 -20.40 20.77 7.78
CA LYS A 414 -21.19 19.81 8.58
C LYS A 414 -22.30 19.25 7.69
N THR A 415 -22.03 18.14 7.03
CA THR A 415 -23.05 17.42 6.27
C THR A 415 -23.90 16.66 7.24
N LYS A 416 -25.20 16.96 7.26
CA LYS A 416 -26.19 16.09 7.93
C LYS A 416 -26.01 14.67 7.40
N ARG A 417 -25.96 13.69 8.31
CA ARG A 417 -25.90 12.26 7.98
C ARG A 417 -26.97 11.92 6.96
N THR A 418 -26.62 11.79 5.69
CA THR A 418 -27.44 11.15 4.68
C THR A 418 -26.76 9.84 4.30
N SER A 419 -27.47 8.76 4.40
CA SER A 419 -27.03 7.37 4.30
C SER A 419 -26.51 6.90 2.93
N ALA A 420 -26.42 7.77 1.94
CA ALA A 420 -25.82 7.46 0.65
C ALA A 420 -24.45 8.16 0.54
N ARG A 421 -23.38 7.40 0.35
CA ARG A 421 -22.05 7.94 -0.02
C ARG A 421 -22.22 8.75 -1.30
N LYS A 422 -22.15 10.07 -1.21
CA LYS A 422 -22.11 10.93 -2.40
C LYS A 422 -20.72 10.79 -3.01
N GLU A 423 -20.65 10.26 -4.22
CA GLU A 423 -19.39 10.12 -4.96
C GLU A 423 -18.74 11.48 -5.19
N LEU A 424 -17.43 11.55 -4.96
CA LEU A 424 -16.65 12.75 -5.26
C LEU A 424 -16.59 12.97 -6.78
N VAL A 425 -16.39 14.23 -7.17
CA VAL A 425 -16.28 14.65 -8.58
C VAL A 425 -14.89 15.16 -8.85
N LEU A 426 -14.26 14.76 -9.96
CA LEU A 426 -12.94 15.24 -10.34
C LEU A 426 -13.03 16.66 -10.92
N CYS A 427 -12.25 17.58 -10.37
CA CYS A 427 -12.05 18.92 -10.94
C CYS A 427 -11.12 18.84 -12.16
N ARG A 428 -11.62 19.13 -13.35
CA ARG A 428 -10.84 19.11 -14.60
C ARG A 428 -9.85 20.28 -14.76
N GLY A 429 -9.70 21.12 -13.75
CA GLY A 429 -8.71 22.22 -13.74
C GLY A 429 -7.46 21.88 -12.94
N CYS A 430 -7.58 21.12 -11.84
CA CYS A 430 -6.45 20.75 -10.99
C CYS A 430 -6.38 19.26 -10.67
N TYR A 431 -7.25 18.46 -11.29
CA TYR A 431 -7.32 17.01 -11.15
C TYR A 431 -7.46 16.48 -9.69
N ARG A 432 -8.02 17.32 -8.81
CA ARG A 432 -8.33 16.95 -7.43
C ARG A 432 -9.82 16.67 -7.27
N HIS A 433 -10.16 15.66 -6.48
CA HIS A 433 -11.54 15.31 -6.19
C HIS A 433 -12.19 16.39 -5.30
N VAL A 434 -13.44 16.72 -5.58
CA VAL A 434 -14.25 17.69 -4.80
C VAL A 434 -15.58 17.06 -4.40
N MET A 435 -16.21 17.62 -3.35
CA MET A 435 -17.53 17.16 -2.91
C MET A 435 -18.58 17.39 -4.02
N PRO A 436 -19.55 16.48 -4.16
CA PRO A 436 -20.62 16.63 -5.14
C PRO A 436 -21.42 17.93 -4.91
N GLY A 437 -21.81 18.59 -6.01
CA GLY A 437 -22.50 19.87 -5.96
C GLY A 437 -21.59 21.11 -5.73
N THR A 438 -20.27 20.91 -5.62
CA THR A 438 -19.31 22.01 -5.58
C THR A 438 -19.36 22.81 -6.88
N LYS A 439 -19.61 24.12 -6.81
CA LYS A 439 -19.64 25.01 -7.98
C LYS A 439 -18.26 25.57 -8.33
N ILE A 440 -17.53 26.01 -7.32
CA ILE A 440 -16.16 26.55 -7.43
C ILE A 440 -15.22 25.59 -6.70
N CYS A 441 -14.17 25.16 -7.39
CA CYS A 441 -13.17 24.26 -6.81
C CYS A 441 -12.44 24.95 -5.64
N PRO A 442 -12.41 24.36 -4.42
CA PRO A 442 -11.72 24.98 -3.29
C PRO A 442 -10.19 25.02 -3.45
N PHE A 443 -9.65 24.26 -4.41
CA PHE A 443 -8.20 24.13 -4.59
C PHE A 443 -7.62 25.02 -5.69
N CYS A 444 -8.33 25.20 -6.81
CA CYS A 444 -7.87 26.01 -7.95
C CYS A 444 -8.79 27.19 -8.27
N GLN A 445 -9.85 27.40 -7.52
CA GLN A 445 -10.86 28.45 -7.68
C GLN A 445 -11.60 28.43 -9.04
N GLY A 446 -11.43 27.37 -9.82
CA GLY A 446 -12.11 27.22 -11.11
C GLY A 446 -13.57 26.79 -10.96
N ASN A 447 -14.42 27.25 -11.89
CA ASN A 447 -15.81 26.80 -11.96
C ASN A 447 -15.87 25.35 -12.49
N ILE A 448 -16.35 24.42 -11.68
CA ILE A 448 -16.35 22.97 -11.96
C ILE A 448 -17.06 22.65 -13.28
N ARG A 449 -18.24 23.22 -13.51
CA ARG A 449 -19.04 22.98 -14.73
C ARG A 449 -18.35 23.53 -15.97
N ALA A 450 -17.79 24.75 -15.89
CA ALA A 450 -17.07 25.34 -17.00
C ALA A 450 -15.81 24.56 -17.38
N LEU A 451 -15.05 24.08 -16.37
CA LEU A 451 -13.88 23.25 -16.57
C LEU A 451 -14.24 21.89 -17.18
N ALA A 452 -15.30 21.25 -16.71
CA ALA A 452 -15.78 19.99 -17.27
C ALA A 452 -16.24 20.13 -18.73
N ASN A 453 -16.95 21.23 -19.07
CA ASN A 453 -17.39 21.50 -20.43
C ASN A 453 -16.20 21.74 -21.38
N ARG A 454 -15.18 22.50 -20.92
CA ARG A 454 -13.94 22.74 -21.68
C ARG A 454 -13.21 21.41 -21.93
N TYR A 455 -13.04 20.59 -20.90
CA TYR A 455 -12.41 19.28 -21.02
C TYR A 455 -13.15 18.38 -22.02
N ALA A 456 -14.48 18.30 -21.94
CA ALA A 456 -15.29 17.51 -22.85
C ALA A 456 -15.21 18.01 -24.31
N LYS A 457 -15.07 19.33 -24.52
CA LYS A 457 -14.84 19.93 -25.84
C LYS A 457 -13.47 19.49 -26.37
N ASN A 458 -12.41 19.70 -25.61
CA ASN A 458 -11.04 19.34 -26.01
C ASN A 458 -10.91 17.83 -26.32
N LEU A 459 -11.54 16.98 -25.50
CA LEU A 459 -11.54 15.53 -25.72
C LEU A 459 -12.23 15.13 -27.04
N ARG A 460 -13.35 15.79 -27.38
CA ARG A 460 -14.02 15.57 -28.69
C ARG A 460 -13.15 16.01 -29.87
N GLU A 461 -12.46 17.15 -29.74
CA GLU A 461 -11.53 17.65 -30.76
C GLU A 461 -10.32 16.73 -30.93
N ALA A 462 -9.75 16.26 -29.82
CA ALA A 462 -8.64 15.28 -29.83
C ALA A 462 -9.05 13.96 -30.48
N LYS A 463 -10.23 13.42 -30.14
CA LYS A 463 -10.76 12.21 -30.77
C LYS A 463 -10.96 12.36 -32.29
N LYS A 464 -11.46 13.51 -32.76
CA LYS A 464 -11.60 13.79 -34.18
C LYS A 464 -10.24 13.88 -34.88
N ALA A 465 -9.26 14.53 -34.24
CA ALA A 465 -7.90 14.62 -34.76
C ALA A 465 -7.25 13.24 -34.86
N TYR A 466 -7.40 12.42 -33.83
CA TYR A 466 -6.90 11.04 -33.81
C TYR A 466 -7.54 10.18 -34.92
N GLN A 467 -8.87 10.25 -35.09
CA GLN A 467 -9.55 9.53 -36.17
C GLN A 467 -9.01 9.92 -37.56
N ARG A 468 -8.82 11.22 -37.81
CA ARG A 468 -8.19 11.69 -39.07
C ARG A 468 -6.75 11.18 -39.26
N LEU A 469 -6.00 11.08 -38.16
CA LEU A 469 -4.63 10.58 -38.19
C LEU A 469 -4.61 9.10 -38.55
N VAL A 470 -5.53 8.31 -37.97
CA VAL A 470 -5.69 6.88 -38.29
C VAL A 470 -6.10 6.67 -39.75
N GLU A 471 -6.98 7.51 -40.30
CA GLU A 471 -7.39 7.47 -41.72
C GLU A 471 -6.22 7.79 -42.69
N LEU A 472 -5.21 8.52 -42.23
CA LEU A 472 -4.01 8.87 -43.01
C LEU A 472 -2.87 7.86 -42.89
N LEU A 473 -2.94 6.92 -41.96
CA LEU A 473 -1.92 5.89 -41.80
C LEU A 473 -2.01 4.81 -42.89
N PRO A 474 -0.88 4.33 -43.41
CA PRO A 474 -0.87 3.22 -44.35
C PRO A 474 -1.52 1.95 -43.72
N PRO A 475 -2.23 1.12 -44.49
CA PRO A 475 -3.02 -0.02 -44.00
C PRO A 475 -2.21 -1.14 -43.30
N HIS A 476 -0.91 -0.99 -43.16
CA HIS A 476 0.00 -1.98 -42.53
C HIS A 476 0.46 -1.59 -41.12
N ILE A 477 0.01 -0.45 -40.58
CA ILE A 477 0.31 -0.09 -39.19
C ILE A 477 -0.88 -0.52 -38.33
N GLU A 478 -0.71 -1.62 -37.57
CA GLU A 478 -1.70 -2.02 -36.56
C GLU A 478 -1.86 -0.88 -35.53
N THR A 479 -3.04 -0.28 -35.54
CA THR A 479 -3.40 0.68 -34.49
C THR A 479 -3.67 -0.10 -33.21
N PHE A 480 -2.91 0.16 -32.15
CA PHE A 480 -3.22 -0.34 -30.83
C PHE A 480 -4.63 0.10 -30.42
N GLN A 481 -5.54 -0.87 -30.30
CA GLN A 481 -6.89 -0.69 -29.75
C GLN A 481 -6.88 -0.73 -28.24
#